data_89628088e616be2ff2b84c1853db6434
#
_entry.id   89628088e616be2ff2b84c1853db6434
#
_cell.length_a   1.000
_cell.length_b   1.000
_cell.length_c   1.000
_cell.angle_alpha   90.00
_cell.angle_beta   90.00
_cell.angle_gamma   90.00
#
_symmetry.space_group_name_H-M   'P 1'
#
loop_
_entity.id
_entity.type
_entity.pdbx_description
1 polymer ?
#
loop_
_entity_poly.entity_id
_entity_poly.type
_entity_poly.pdbx_seq_one_letter_code
_entity_poly.pdbx_strand_id
1 'polypeptide(L)'
;MNILIGGAGFVGSCLKTNLSDYRILDIALSEAKCFVDIRLPNTLANCFDINDSIILLAAEHRDDVSPVTKYYDTNVQGTQNVLDEMDRVGCKRLIFTSSVAVYGLNKVNPNENHPVDPFNHYGKSKWEAEKVIKAWYDRDPKGKSVTIIRPTVIFGEKNRGNVYNLLKQIASGKFLMIGKGQNRKSMAYVGNVVAFIKHRLELAEEGYHVFNYIDKPDLTMTSLLGVIEKSLNKKIPSVRIPIWLGYLGGFGFDVLAFVTKKKLAISSVRVKKFVATTQFDATKVHSSGFKAPFTLEEGLDRTLNYEFVQERSDDDEVFYTE
;
A
#
# COMPACT_ATOMS: atom_id res chain seq x y z
N MET A 1 -10.95 -20.40 -9.47
CA MET A 1 -9.86 -19.57 -10.01
C MET A 1 -9.71 -18.28 -9.18
N ASN A 2 -8.55 -17.65 -9.16
CA ASN A 2 -8.32 -16.36 -8.49
C ASN A 2 -8.45 -15.22 -9.50
N ILE A 3 -9.32 -14.26 -9.26
CA ILE A 3 -9.54 -13.11 -10.13
C ILE A 3 -8.90 -11.87 -9.53
N LEU A 4 -7.86 -11.38 -10.19
CA LEU A 4 -7.09 -10.21 -9.76
C LEU A 4 -7.62 -8.97 -10.47
N ILE A 5 -8.49 -8.21 -9.81
CA ILE A 5 -9.02 -6.93 -10.33
C ILE A 5 -8.04 -5.81 -9.94
N GLY A 6 -7.45 -5.15 -10.92
CA GLY A 6 -6.28 -4.27 -10.73
C GLY A 6 -4.97 -5.05 -10.67
N GLY A 7 -4.94 -6.22 -11.31
CA GLY A 7 -3.82 -7.17 -11.25
C GLY A 7 -2.59 -6.76 -12.05
N ALA A 8 -2.69 -5.77 -12.93
CA ALA A 8 -1.55 -5.19 -13.65
C ALA A 8 -0.76 -4.16 -12.81
N GLY A 9 -1.26 -3.77 -11.63
CA GLY A 9 -0.56 -2.88 -10.72
C GLY A 9 0.57 -3.58 -9.93
N PHE A 10 1.28 -2.80 -9.10
CA PHE A 10 2.46 -3.27 -8.34
C PHE A 10 2.20 -4.54 -7.51
N VAL A 11 1.19 -4.53 -6.64
CA VAL A 11 0.88 -5.70 -5.80
C VAL A 11 0.40 -6.88 -6.64
N GLY A 12 -0.42 -6.63 -7.67
CA GLY A 12 -0.93 -7.66 -8.58
C GLY A 12 0.18 -8.35 -9.36
N SER A 13 1.15 -7.57 -9.87
CA SER A 13 2.32 -8.10 -10.60
C SER A 13 3.19 -9.00 -9.74
N CYS A 14 3.33 -8.69 -8.45
CA CYS A 14 4.00 -9.59 -7.50
C CYS A 14 3.13 -10.79 -7.12
N LEU A 15 1.82 -10.62 -7.00
CA LEU A 15 0.91 -11.70 -6.62
C LEU A 15 0.79 -12.77 -7.71
N LYS A 16 0.77 -12.38 -9.00
CA LYS A 16 0.70 -13.33 -10.12
C LYS A 16 1.84 -14.35 -10.13
N THR A 17 3.02 -14.00 -9.64
CA THR A 17 4.16 -14.93 -9.55
C THR A 17 4.02 -15.95 -8.42
N ASN A 18 3.08 -15.75 -7.51
CA ASN A 18 2.83 -16.61 -6.34
C ASN A 18 1.55 -17.45 -6.45
N LEU A 19 0.80 -17.30 -7.55
CA LEU A 19 -0.44 -18.04 -7.81
C LEU A 19 -0.31 -18.87 -9.08
N SER A 20 -0.80 -20.11 -9.03
CA SER A 20 -0.82 -21.04 -10.19
C SER A 20 -2.06 -20.90 -11.06
N ASP A 21 -3.18 -20.50 -10.48
CA ASP A 21 -4.49 -20.38 -11.16
C ASP A 21 -5.09 -18.98 -10.91
N TYR A 22 -4.93 -18.10 -11.90
CA TYR A 22 -5.43 -16.71 -11.82
C TYR A 22 -5.81 -16.14 -13.17
N ARG A 23 -6.65 -15.12 -13.14
CA ARG A 23 -6.97 -14.23 -14.26
C ARG A 23 -6.79 -12.78 -13.84
N ILE A 24 -6.17 -11.97 -14.68
CA ILE A 24 -6.00 -10.51 -14.47
C ILE A 24 -7.11 -9.78 -15.21
N LEU A 25 -7.80 -8.90 -14.49
CA LEU A 25 -8.76 -7.93 -15.00
C LEU A 25 -8.24 -6.53 -14.67
N ASP A 26 -7.98 -5.71 -15.69
CA ASP A 26 -7.39 -4.38 -15.49
C ASP A 26 -7.77 -3.44 -16.65
N ILE A 27 -7.56 -2.15 -16.43
CA ILE A 27 -7.63 -1.12 -17.48
C ILE A 27 -6.36 -1.11 -18.35
N ALA A 28 -5.24 -1.65 -17.87
CA ALA A 28 -3.98 -1.78 -18.59
C ALA A 28 -4.00 -3.06 -19.46
N LEU A 29 -4.21 -2.91 -20.77
CA LEU A 29 -4.38 -4.03 -21.70
C LEU A 29 -3.10 -4.86 -21.93
N SER A 30 -1.91 -4.32 -21.69
CA SER A 30 -0.63 -5.01 -21.89
C SER A 30 -0.45 -6.25 -21.00
N GLU A 31 -1.05 -6.25 -19.81
CA GLU A 31 -0.96 -7.32 -18.81
C GLU A 31 -2.27 -8.07 -18.60
N ALA A 32 -3.42 -7.43 -18.90
CA ALA A 32 -4.73 -8.03 -18.68
C ALA A 32 -5.20 -8.86 -19.87
N LYS A 33 -5.71 -10.07 -19.58
CA LYS A 33 -6.42 -10.88 -20.58
C LYS A 33 -7.77 -10.27 -20.97
N CYS A 34 -8.34 -9.42 -20.09
CA CYS A 34 -9.61 -8.74 -20.30
C CYS A 34 -9.50 -7.30 -19.79
N PHE A 35 -9.91 -6.34 -20.62
CA PHE A 35 -10.10 -4.96 -20.19
C PHE A 35 -11.29 -4.89 -19.22
N VAL A 36 -11.05 -4.40 -18.03
CA VAL A 36 -12.09 -4.14 -17.02
C VAL A 36 -11.82 -2.81 -16.34
N ASP A 37 -12.78 -1.92 -16.44
CA ASP A 37 -12.85 -0.70 -15.64
C ASP A 37 -13.99 -0.86 -14.62
N ILE A 38 -13.64 -1.04 -13.35
CA ILE A 38 -14.63 -1.26 -12.28
C ILE A 38 -15.65 -0.12 -12.13
N ARG A 39 -15.33 1.07 -12.65
CA ARG A 39 -16.29 2.22 -12.70
C ARG A 39 -17.40 1.99 -13.71
N LEU A 40 -17.20 1.07 -14.66
CA LEU A 40 -18.12 0.76 -15.76
C LEU A 40 -18.67 -0.67 -15.57
N PRO A 41 -19.88 -0.85 -15.00
CA PRO A 41 -20.45 -2.17 -14.68
C PRO A 41 -20.44 -3.14 -15.86
N ASN A 42 -20.67 -2.64 -17.07
CA ASN A 42 -20.73 -3.47 -18.28
C ASN A 42 -19.41 -4.22 -18.57
N THR A 43 -18.27 -3.69 -18.10
CA THR A 43 -16.97 -4.33 -18.30
C THR A 43 -16.71 -5.51 -17.37
N LEU A 44 -17.48 -5.60 -16.27
CA LEU A 44 -17.41 -6.69 -15.29
C LEU A 44 -18.27 -7.90 -15.68
N ALA A 45 -19.25 -7.71 -16.60
CA ALA A 45 -20.19 -8.74 -16.94
C ALA A 45 -19.52 -10.03 -17.42
N ASN A 46 -19.84 -11.17 -16.76
CA ASN A 46 -19.31 -12.50 -17.05
C ASN A 46 -17.79 -12.64 -16.91
N CYS A 47 -17.15 -11.77 -16.13
CA CYS A 47 -15.71 -11.84 -15.89
C CYS A 47 -15.30 -12.86 -14.83
N PHE A 48 -16.23 -13.34 -14.00
CA PHE A 48 -15.96 -14.35 -12.95
C PHE A 48 -17.21 -15.19 -12.66
N ASP A 49 -17.00 -16.31 -11.98
CA ASP A 49 -17.98 -17.34 -11.70
C ASP A 49 -18.21 -17.56 -10.19
N ILE A 50 -19.23 -18.32 -9.84
CA ILE A 50 -19.63 -18.61 -8.44
C ILE A 50 -18.49 -19.16 -7.56
N ASN A 51 -17.59 -19.94 -8.14
CA ASN A 51 -16.50 -20.59 -7.40
C ASN A 51 -15.20 -19.77 -7.37
N ASP A 52 -15.19 -18.61 -7.98
CA ASP A 52 -14.01 -17.75 -8.02
C ASP A 52 -13.73 -17.07 -6.67
N SER A 53 -12.49 -16.66 -6.48
CA SER A 53 -12.07 -15.80 -5.38
C SER A 53 -11.65 -14.45 -5.97
N ILE A 54 -12.31 -13.38 -5.55
CA ILE A 54 -12.04 -12.03 -6.04
C ILE A 54 -11.00 -11.36 -5.17
N ILE A 55 -9.91 -10.92 -5.76
CA ILE A 55 -8.88 -10.11 -5.13
C ILE A 55 -8.97 -8.71 -5.73
N LEU A 56 -9.58 -7.79 -4.99
CA LEU A 56 -9.80 -6.42 -5.44
C LEU A 56 -8.63 -5.53 -5.01
N LEU A 57 -7.71 -5.31 -5.95
CA LEU A 57 -6.52 -4.48 -5.82
C LEU A 57 -6.69 -3.11 -6.48
N ALA A 58 -7.62 -3.01 -7.43
CA ALA A 58 -7.87 -1.77 -8.17
C ALA A 58 -8.23 -0.63 -7.21
N ALA A 59 -7.53 0.48 -7.33
CA ALA A 59 -7.76 1.66 -6.51
C ALA A 59 -7.15 2.91 -7.15
N GLU A 60 -7.81 4.05 -6.95
CA GLU A 60 -7.13 5.33 -7.06
C GLU A 60 -6.47 5.64 -5.72
N HIS A 61 -5.13 5.81 -5.72
CA HIS A 61 -4.34 5.88 -4.48
C HIS A 61 -3.33 7.04 -4.42
N ARG A 62 -3.07 7.74 -5.54
CA ARG A 62 -2.12 8.86 -5.57
C ARG A 62 -2.65 10.05 -4.77
N ASP A 63 -1.76 10.83 -4.16
CA ASP A 63 -2.15 11.95 -3.28
C ASP A 63 -2.66 13.20 -4.05
N ASP A 64 -2.39 13.32 -5.37
CA ASP A 64 -2.63 14.52 -6.17
C ASP A 64 -3.71 14.36 -7.26
N VAL A 65 -4.64 13.42 -7.06
CA VAL A 65 -5.68 13.11 -8.04
C VAL A 65 -6.70 14.25 -8.19
N SER A 66 -6.95 14.64 -9.43
CA SER A 66 -7.95 15.64 -9.79
C SER A 66 -8.79 15.14 -10.99
N PRO A 67 -10.10 15.29 -10.98
CA PRO A 67 -10.92 15.77 -9.87
C PRO A 67 -10.97 14.77 -8.69
N VAL A 68 -11.29 15.26 -7.50
CA VAL A 68 -11.38 14.46 -6.27
C VAL A 68 -12.41 13.33 -6.36
N THR A 69 -13.43 13.49 -7.19
CA THR A 69 -14.48 12.45 -7.43
C THR A 69 -13.87 11.12 -7.87
N LYS A 70 -12.74 11.11 -8.58
CA LYS A 70 -12.07 9.88 -9.03
C LYS A 70 -11.77 8.89 -7.90
N TYR A 71 -11.46 9.38 -6.69
CA TYR A 71 -11.28 8.50 -5.54
C TYR A 71 -12.56 7.74 -5.22
N TYR A 72 -13.69 8.42 -5.25
CA TYR A 72 -14.98 7.83 -4.91
C TYR A 72 -15.54 7.01 -6.06
N ASP A 73 -15.38 7.48 -7.29
CA ASP A 73 -15.81 6.76 -8.50
C ASP A 73 -15.10 5.40 -8.60
N THR A 74 -13.80 5.37 -8.33
CA THR A 74 -13.00 4.13 -8.39
C THR A 74 -13.15 3.30 -7.12
N ASN A 75 -12.85 3.89 -5.95
CA ASN A 75 -12.68 3.11 -4.72
C ASN A 75 -14.03 2.73 -4.10
N VAL A 76 -15.09 3.54 -4.27
CA VAL A 76 -16.40 3.29 -3.67
C VAL A 76 -17.36 2.71 -4.69
N GLN A 77 -17.68 3.48 -5.76
CA GLN A 77 -18.62 3.00 -6.78
C GLN A 77 -18.07 1.77 -7.51
N GLY A 78 -16.77 1.76 -7.85
CA GLY A 78 -16.13 0.60 -8.46
C GLY A 78 -16.20 -0.64 -7.57
N THR A 79 -16.01 -0.49 -6.25
CA THR A 79 -16.21 -1.59 -5.30
C THR A 79 -17.66 -2.07 -5.30
N GLN A 80 -18.65 -1.17 -5.28
CA GLN A 80 -20.06 -1.53 -5.35
C GLN A 80 -20.36 -2.34 -6.62
N ASN A 81 -19.87 -1.89 -7.79
CA ASN A 81 -20.07 -2.58 -9.05
C ASN A 81 -19.49 -4.02 -9.05
N VAL A 82 -18.33 -4.21 -8.43
CA VAL A 82 -17.73 -5.54 -8.25
C VAL A 82 -18.63 -6.43 -7.38
N LEU A 83 -19.14 -5.90 -6.27
CA LEU A 83 -20.02 -6.64 -5.36
C LEU A 83 -21.36 -6.99 -6.02
N ASP A 84 -21.92 -6.09 -6.83
CA ASP A 84 -23.17 -6.33 -7.57
C ASP A 84 -22.99 -7.48 -8.58
N GLU A 85 -21.83 -7.53 -9.27
CA GLU A 85 -21.52 -8.65 -10.16
C GLU A 85 -21.25 -9.94 -9.38
N MET A 86 -20.58 -9.86 -8.20
CA MET A 86 -20.44 -11.01 -7.30
C MET A 86 -21.79 -11.59 -6.87
N ASP A 87 -22.76 -10.74 -6.51
CA ASP A 87 -24.10 -11.16 -6.14
C ASP A 87 -24.82 -11.79 -7.35
N ARG A 88 -24.68 -11.18 -8.54
CA ARG A 88 -25.31 -11.69 -9.78
C ARG A 88 -24.88 -13.12 -10.12
N VAL A 89 -23.58 -13.44 -9.93
CA VAL A 89 -23.02 -14.77 -10.23
C VAL A 89 -23.01 -15.71 -9.02
N GLY A 90 -23.35 -15.21 -7.83
CA GLY A 90 -23.32 -15.98 -6.58
C GLY A 90 -21.93 -16.19 -6.00
N CYS A 91 -20.91 -15.37 -6.39
CA CYS A 91 -19.56 -15.44 -5.87
C CYS A 91 -19.50 -14.90 -4.44
N LYS A 92 -18.83 -15.62 -3.52
CA LYS A 92 -18.87 -15.32 -2.07
C LYS A 92 -17.50 -15.04 -1.44
N ARG A 93 -16.41 -15.08 -2.21
CA ARG A 93 -15.06 -14.91 -1.68
C ARG A 93 -14.44 -13.61 -2.15
N LEU A 94 -14.13 -12.71 -1.20
CA LEU A 94 -13.53 -11.40 -1.45
C LEU A 94 -12.32 -11.16 -0.57
N ILE A 95 -11.19 -10.77 -1.17
CA ILE A 95 -10.09 -10.11 -0.50
C ILE A 95 -10.01 -8.68 -1.06
N PHE A 96 -10.05 -7.70 -0.16
CA PHE A 96 -9.98 -6.27 -0.50
C PHE A 96 -8.75 -5.63 0.14
N THR A 97 -7.94 -4.95 -0.68
CA THR A 97 -6.83 -4.14 -0.17
C THR A 97 -7.33 -2.75 0.17
N SER A 98 -7.47 -2.47 1.46
CA SER A 98 -7.73 -1.16 2.03
C SER A 98 -6.40 -0.45 2.34
N SER A 99 -6.33 0.32 3.41
CA SER A 99 -5.12 1.02 3.85
C SER A 99 -5.21 1.44 5.31
N VAL A 100 -4.09 1.51 6.03
CA VAL A 100 -4.00 2.17 7.34
C VAL A 100 -4.34 3.67 7.29
N ALA A 101 -4.41 4.27 6.10
CA ALA A 101 -4.84 5.66 5.92
C ALA A 101 -6.26 5.94 6.45
N VAL A 102 -7.07 4.91 6.66
CA VAL A 102 -8.39 5.01 7.30
C VAL A 102 -8.32 5.51 8.74
N TYR A 103 -7.22 5.28 9.44
CA TYR A 103 -7.06 5.74 10.84
C TYR A 103 -6.74 7.23 10.96
N GLY A 104 -6.26 7.87 9.89
CA GLY A 104 -5.83 9.26 9.91
C GLY A 104 -4.47 9.50 10.55
N LEU A 105 -4.23 10.74 10.99
CA LEU A 105 -2.95 11.18 11.53
C LEU A 105 -2.92 11.17 13.06
N ASN A 106 -1.68 11.16 13.62
CA ASN A 106 -1.43 11.32 15.06
C ASN A 106 -2.08 10.24 15.95
N LYS A 107 -2.24 9.03 15.43
CA LYS A 107 -2.71 7.89 16.21
C LYS A 107 -1.52 7.12 16.78
N VAL A 108 -1.72 6.57 17.98
CA VAL A 108 -0.70 5.77 18.66
C VAL A 108 -1.03 4.30 18.49
N ASN A 109 -0.27 3.63 17.63
CA ASN A 109 -0.32 2.18 17.38
C ASN A 109 -1.76 1.62 17.22
N PRO A 110 -2.61 2.20 16.32
CA PRO A 110 -4.00 1.76 16.20
C PRO A 110 -4.08 0.31 15.69
N ASN A 111 -4.97 -0.46 16.32
CA ASN A 111 -5.37 -1.79 15.88
C ASN A 111 -6.65 -1.71 15.02
N GLU A 112 -7.18 -2.86 14.58
CA GLU A 112 -8.34 -2.93 13.71
C GLU A 112 -9.65 -2.41 14.33
N ASN A 113 -9.71 -2.38 15.67
CA ASN A 113 -10.85 -1.86 16.43
C ASN A 113 -10.73 -0.36 16.77
N HIS A 114 -9.60 0.28 16.43
CA HIS A 114 -9.42 1.70 16.67
C HIS A 114 -10.41 2.51 15.83
N PRO A 115 -11.00 3.60 16.38
CA PRO A 115 -11.86 4.50 15.62
C PRO A 115 -11.22 5.01 14.35
N VAL A 116 -11.98 4.99 13.26
CA VAL A 116 -11.57 5.45 11.93
C VAL A 116 -11.77 6.97 11.84
N ASP A 117 -10.74 7.68 11.33
CA ASP A 117 -10.72 9.14 11.22
C ASP A 117 -9.81 9.59 10.07
N PRO A 118 -10.14 9.24 8.80
CA PRO A 118 -9.28 9.51 7.67
C PRO A 118 -9.16 11.00 7.36
N PHE A 119 -7.94 11.49 7.17
CA PHE A 119 -7.68 12.92 6.98
C PHE A 119 -7.73 13.36 5.51
N ASN A 120 -7.43 12.46 4.55
CA ASN A 120 -7.40 12.77 3.13
C ASN A 120 -8.49 12.00 2.34
N HIS A 121 -8.73 12.38 1.08
CA HIS A 121 -9.74 11.74 0.23
C HIS A 121 -9.45 10.28 -0.06
N TYR A 122 -8.19 9.90 -0.19
CA TYR A 122 -7.81 8.50 -0.34
C TYR A 122 -8.27 7.66 0.86
N GLY A 123 -7.87 8.04 2.07
CA GLY A 123 -8.28 7.32 3.29
C GLY A 123 -9.80 7.31 3.48
N LYS A 124 -10.47 8.44 3.17
CA LYS A 124 -11.95 8.53 3.21
C LYS A 124 -12.61 7.56 2.23
N SER A 125 -12.14 7.52 0.97
CA SER A 125 -12.72 6.64 -0.04
C SER A 125 -12.47 5.15 0.27
N LYS A 126 -11.29 4.79 0.83
CA LYS A 126 -11.05 3.42 1.29
C LYS A 126 -11.96 3.02 2.43
N TRP A 127 -12.19 3.92 3.39
CA TRP A 127 -13.14 3.67 4.47
C TRP A 127 -14.59 3.54 3.97
N GLU A 128 -15.02 4.40 3.05
CA GLU A 128 -16.35 4.27 2.43
C GLU A 128 -16.49 2.93 1.69
N ALA A 129 -15.46 2.48 0.97
CA ALA A 129 -15.44 1.17 0.33
C ALA A 129 -15.58 0.02 1.35
N GLU A 130 -14.87 0.09 2.49
CA GLU A 130 -15.03 -0.91 3.57
C GLU A 130 -16.47 -0.94 4.10
N LYS A 131 -17.14 0.22 4.22
CA LYS A 131 -18.56 0.28 4.64
C LYS A 131 -19.49 -0.37 3.61
N VAL A 132 -19.23 -0.15 2.31
CA VAL A 132 -19.96 -0.80 1.22
C VAL A 132 -19.81 -2.32 1.31
N ILE A 133 -18.59 -2.82 1.49
CA ILE A 133 -18.31 -4.27 1.63
C ILE A 133 -18.98 -4.82 2.90
N LYS A 134 -18.93 -4.08 4.01
CA LYS A 134 -19.56 -4.51 5.26
C LYS A 134 -21.08 -4.63 5.11
N ALA A 135 -21.73 -3.63 4.49
CA ALA A 135 -23.15 -3.66 4.20
C ALA A 135 -23.54 -4.83 3.26
N TRP A 136 -22.71 -5.11 2.25
CA TRP A 136 -22.88 -6.27 1.38
C TRP A 136 -22.77 -7.60 2.13
N TYR A 137 -21.79 -7.72 3.03
CA TYR A 137 -21.64 -8.90 3.87
C TYR A 137 -22.84 -9.09 4.80
N ASP A 138 -23.29 -8.02 5.49
CA ASP A 138 -24.35 -8.07 6.50
C ASP A 138 -25.75 -8.42 5.91
N ARG A 139 -25.98 -8.15 4.64
CA ARG A 139 -27.25 -8.53 3.97
C ARG A 139 -27.47 -10.05 3.90
N ASP A 140 -26.41 -10.81 3.66
CA ASP A 140 -26.41 -12.27 3.65
C ASP A 140 -25.01 -12.80 3.98
N PRO A 141 -24.68 -13.03 5.24
CA PRO A 141 -23.34 -13.45 5.64
C PRO A 141 -23.04 -14.92 5.37
N LYS A 142 -24.07 -15.73 5.06
CA LYS A 142 -23.95 -17.20 4.96
C LYS A 142 -23.02 -17.61 3.82
N GLY A 143 -21.96 -18.34 4.15
CA GLY A 143 -20.98 -18.84 3.20
C GLY A 143 -20.08 -17.76 2.60
N LYS A 144 -20.17 -16.50 3.03
CA LYS A 144 -19.25 -15.44 2.58
C LYS A 144 -17.93 -15.49 3.35
N SER A 145 -16.83 -15.40 2.60
CA SER A 145 -15.48 -15.20 3.11
C SER A 145 -14.98 -13.84 2.66
N VAL A 146 -14.88 -12.89 3.60
CA VAL A 146 -14.45 -11.52 3.32
C VAL A 146 -13.22 -11.19 4.14
N THR A 147 -12.13 -10.84 3.48
CA THR A 147 -10.91 -10.37 4.12
C THR A 147 -10.58 -8.95 3.68
N ILE A 148 -10.55 -8.03 4.61
CA ILE A 148 -10.07 -6.65 4.43
C ILE A 148 -8.62 -6.60 4.93
N ILE A 149 -7.70 -6.19 4.07
CA ILE A 149 -6.30 -5.98 4.44
C ILE A 149 -6.03 -4.48 4.42
N ARG A 150 -5.58 -3.93 5.54
CA ARG A 150 -5.15 -2.52 5.69
C ARG A 150 -3.62 -2.48 5.75
N PRO A 151 -2.93 -2.51 4.61
CA PRO A 151 -1.47 -2.40 4.61
C PRO A 151 -1.05 -0.98 4.98
N THR A 152 0.13 -0.88 5.57
CA THR A 152 0.90 0.38 5.61
C THR A 152 1.55 0.64 4.24
N VAL A 153 2.49 1.59 4.15
CA VAL A 153 3.20 1.84 2.88
C VAL A 153 3.85 0.56 2.38
N ILE A 154 3.41 0.08 1.21
CA ILE A 154 3.97 -1.11 0.57
C ILE A 154 5.21 -0.69 -0.24
N PHE A 155 6.29 -1.46 -0.11
CA PHE A 155 7.52 -1.25 -0.85
C PHE A 155 8.08 -2.57 -1.39
N GLY A 156 9.00 -2.48 -2.32
CA GLY A 156 9.67 -3.63 -2.91
C GLY A 156 10.34 -3.25 -4.23
N GLU A 157 10.91 -4.24 -4.88
CA GLU A 157 11.55 -4.13 -6.19
C GLU A 157 10.56 -3.56 -7.21
N LYS A 158 11.00 -2.71 -8.11
CA LYS A 158 10.21 -2.04 -9.16
C LYS A 158 9.22 -0.96 -8.68
N ASN A 159 9.03 -0.78 -7.37
CA ASN A 159 8.13 0.25 -6.84
C ASN A 159 8.80 1.62 -6.77
N ARG A 160 8.20 2.63 -7.39
CA ARG A 160 8.67 4.03 -7.39
C ARG A 160 7.83 4.93 -6.47
N GLY A 161 7.49 4.40 -5.27
CA GLY A 161 6.73 5.14 -4.26
C GLY A 161 7.62 5.85 -3.22
N ASN A 162 7.00 6.27 -2.10
CA ASN A 162 7.63 7.04 -1.02
C ASN A 162 8.84 6.37 -0.41
N VAL A 163 8.79 5.04 -0.18
CA VAL A 163 9.92 4.31 0.38
C VAL A 163 11.08 4.32 -0.60
N TYR A 164 10.84 4.05 -1.89
CA TYR A 164 11.88 4.15 -2.92
C TYR A 164 12.54 5.54 -2.93
N ASN A 165 11.73 6.60 -2.91
CA ASN A 165 12.24 7.97 -2.92
C ASN A 165 13.12 8.26 -1.70
N LEU A 166 12.75 7.77 -0.52
CA LEU A 166 13.55 7.86 0.68
C LEU A 166 14.86 7.06 0.54
N LEU A 167 14.80 5.80 0.11
CA LEU A 167 15.97 4.95 -0.10
C LEU A 167 16.94 5.57 -1.13
N LYS A 168 16.41 6.10 -2.24
CA LYS A 168 17.20 6.80 -3.28
C LYS A 168 17.91 8.03 -2.72
N GLN A 169 17.22 8.83 -1.91
CA GLN A 169 17.82 9.99 -1.28
C GLN A 169 18.96 9.60 -0.34
N ILE A 170 18.77 8.55 0.47
CA ILE A 170 19.79 8.04 1.39
C ILE A 170 20.97 7.45 0.60
N ALA A 171 20.71 6.59 -0.39
CA ALA A 171 21.74 5.95 -1.21
C ALA A 171 22.60 6.96 -1.99
N SER A 172 22.03 8.11 -2.37
CA SER A 172 22.76 9.18 -3.06
C SER A 172 23.78 9.91 -2.17
N GLY A 173 23.79 9.67 -0.86
CA GLY A 173 24.65 10.36 0.11
C GLY A 173 24.23 11.81 0.43
N LYS A 174 23.09 12.28 -0.13
CA LYS A 174 22.57 13.65 0.10
C LYS A 174 21.49 13.71 1.19
N PHE A 175 21.41 12.65 2.01
CA PHE A 175 20.42 12.56 3.06
C PHE A 175 20.84 13.35 4.29
N LEU A 176 19.91 14.13 4.84
CA LEU A 176 20.08 14.85 6.10
C LEU A 176 19.07 14.30 7.12
N MET A 177 19.57 13.77 8.23
CA MET A 177 18.72 13.32 9.33
C MET A 177 18.15 14.52 10.08
N ILE A 178 16.83 14.68 10.08
CA ILE A 178 16.16 15.70 10.89
C ILE A 178 15.82 15.10 12.25
N GLY A 179 16.39 15.66 13.31
CA GLY A 179 16.22 15.20 14.68
C GLY A 179 17.14 14.02 15.03
N LYS A 180 16.74 13.27 16.08
CA LYS A 180 17.54 12.18 16.64
C LYS A 180 17.44 10.86 15.85
N GLY A 181 16.52 10.75 14.89
CA GLY A 181 16.28 9.53 14.12
C GLY A 181 15.63 8.38 14.91
N GLN A 182 14.99 8.68 16.04
CA GLN A 182 14.30 7.70 16.88
C GLN A 182 12.86 7.45 16.45
N ASN A 183 12.32 8.28 15.57
CA ASN A 183 11.00 8.08 15.00
C ASN A 183 10.94 6.78 14.20
N ARG A 184 9.84 6.06 14.38
CA ARG A 184 9.59 4.75 13.77
C ARG A 184 8.62 4.87 12.61
N LYS A 185 8.83 4.03 11.60
CA LYS A 185 7.95 3.93 10.42
C LYS A 185 7.54 2.49 10.22
N SER A 186 6.24 2.24 10.26
CA SER A 186 5.69 0.97 9.80
C SER A 186 5.77 0.88 8.28
N MET A 187 6.26 -0.25 7.79
CA MET A 187 6.38 -0.56 6.36
C MET A 187 5.94 -1.99 6.10
N ALA A 188 5.59 -2.29 4.85
CA ALA A 188 5.19 -3.62 4.42
C ALA A 188 5.95 -3.99 3.13
N TYR A 189 6.77 -5.04 3.17
CA TYR A 189 7.43 -5.56 1.99
C TYR A 189 6.41 -6.29 1.10
N VAL A 190 6.40 -6.00 -0.19
CA VAL A 190 5.40 -6.55 -1.12
C VAL A 190 5.39 -8.07 -1.14
N GLY A 191 6.55 -8.72 -1.03
CA GLY A 191 6.67 -10.18 -0.97
C GLY A 191 5.90 -10.77 0.22
N ASN A 192 5.90 -10.10 1.36
CA ASN A 192 5.15 -10.51 2.54
C ASN A 192 3.65 -10.22 2.41
N VAL A 193 3.28 -9.08 1.81
CA VAL A 193 1.87 -8.72 1.55
C VAL A 193 1.21 -9.75 0.65
N VAL A 194 1.87 -10.14 -0.46
CA VAL A 194 1.32 -11.14 -1.39
C VAL A 194 1.27 -12.54 -0.77
N ALA A 195 2.25 -12.88 0.07
CA ALA A 195 2.22 -14.13 0.84
C ALA A 195 1.04 -14.16 1.83
N PHE A 196 0.71 -13.03 2.47
CA PHE A 196 -0.45 -12.94 3.34
C PHE A 196 -1.77 -13.02 2.56
N ILE A 197 -1.87 -12.37 1.41
CA ILE A 197 -3.04 -12.52 0.52
C ILE A 197 -3.23 -14.00 0.15
N LYS A 198 -2.16 -14.68 -0.28
CA LYS A 198 -2.20 -16.10 -0.62
C LYS A 198 -2.64 -16.96 0.58
N HIS A 199 -2.08 -16.73 1.75
CA HIS A 199 -2.48 -17.41 2.99
C HIS A 199 -3.98 -17.27 3.27
N ARG A 200 -4.55 -16.08 3.10
CA ARG A 200 -6.00 -15.85 3.28
C ARG A 200 -6.85 -16.53 2.21
N LEU A 201 -6.36 -16.60 0.96
CA LEU A 201 -7.02 -17.36 -0.10
C LEU A 201 -7.09 -18.85 0.20
N GLU A 202 -5.98 -19.42 0.70
CA GLU A 202 -5.88 -20.86 1.04
C GLU A 202 -6.76 -21.24 2.23
N LEU A 203 -6.83 -20.39 3.26
CA LEU A 203 -7.70 -20.61 4.42
C LEU A 203 -9.18 -20.54 4.03
N ALA A 204 -9.55 -19.63 3.14
CA ALA A 204 -10.92 -19.39 2.69
C ALA A 204 -11.96 -19.34 3.85
N GLU A 205 -11.54 -18.83 5.01
CA GLU A 205 -12.30 -18.79 6.25
C GLU A 205 -13.57 -17.94 6.09
N GLU A 206 -14.73 -18.53 6.38
CA GLU A 206 -15.99 -17.78 6.37
C GLU A 206 -15.99 -16.69 7.42
N GLY A 207 -16.69 -15.59 7.13
CA GLY A 207 -16.80 -14.46 8.04
C GLY A 207 -16.26 -13.15 7.45
N TYR A 208 -16.25 -12.11 8.28
CA TYR A 208 -15.73 -10.79 7.96
C TYR A 208 -14.48 -10.51 8.78
N HIS A 209 -13.35 -10.49 8.12
CA HIS A 209 -12.04 -10.40 8.75
C HIS A 209 -11.34 -9.12 8.32
N VAL A 210 -10.87 -8.32 9.28
CA VAL A 210 -10.05 -7.12 9.02
C VAL A 210 -8.68 -7.33 9.62
N PHE A 211 -7.63 -7.00 8.87
CA PHE A 211 -6.24 -7.11 9.30
C PHE A 211 -5.45 -5.86 8.94
N ASN A 212 -4.75 -5.29 9.91
CA ASN A 212 -3.65 -4.39 9.63
C ASN A 212 -2.43 -5.20 9.18
N TYR A 213 -1.82 -4.84 8.05
CA TYR A 213 -0.63 -5.54 7.59
C TYR A 213 0.63 -4.66 7.71
N ILE A 214 1.54 -5.06 8.56
CA ILE A 214 2.81 -4.39 8.83
C ILE A 214 3.88 -5.44 9.10
N ASP A 215 5.06 -5.29 8.48
CA ASP A 215 6.23 -6.09 8.84
C ASP A 215 6.86 -5.56 10.13
N LYS A 216 6.97 -6.42 11.12
CA LYS A 216 7.55 -6.09 12.43
C LYS A 216 8.92 -6.74 12.61
N PRO A 217 9.81 -6.12 13.43
CA PRO A 217 9.61 -4.87 14.19
C PRO A 217 9.74 -3.61 13.33
N ASP A 218 9.02 -2.53 13.70
CA ASP A 218 9.20 -1.23 13.05
C ASP A 218 10.62 -0.71 13.26
N LEU A 219 11.29 -0.30 12.19
CA LEU A 219 12.62 0.28 12.26
C LEU A 219 12.56 1.76 12.67
N THR A 220 13.54 2.19 13.48
CA THR A 220 13.83 3.61 13.64
C THR A 220 14.52 4.13 12.38
N MET A 221 14.48 5.44 12.14
CA MET A 221 15.24 6.02 11.03
C MET A 221 16.76 5.76 11.16
N THR A 222 17.29 5.68 12.38
CA THR A 222 18.69 5.31 12.62
C THR A 222 18.94 3.84 12.25
N SER A 223 18.05 2.92 12.63
CA SER A 223 18.18 1.49 12.26
C SER A 223 18.06 1.30 10.75
N LEU A 224 17.14 2.03 10.10
CA LEU A 224 16.97 2.00 8.64
C LEU A 224 18.25 2.44 7.91
N LEU A 225 18.93 3.50 8.40
CA LEU A 225 20.24 3.89 7.85
C LEU A 225 21.26 2.78 7.97
N GLY A 226 21.34 2.09 9.12
CA GLY A 226 22.27 0.96 9.32
C GLY A 226 21.99 -0.20 8.35
N VAL A 227 20.72 -0.53 8.09
CA VAL A 227 20.36 -1.53 7.07
C VAL A 227 20.85 -1.10 5.69
N ILE A 228 20.61 0.17 5.30
CA ILE A 228 21.01 0.69 3.99
C ILE A 228 22.54 0.71 3.83
N GLU A 229 23.27 1.13 4.87
CA GLU A 229 24.75 1.10 4.86
C GLU A 229 25.30 -0.31 4.64
N LYS A 230 24.71 -1.28 5.32
CA LYS A 230 25.08 -2.70 5.19
C LYS A 230 24.77 -3.24 3.79
N SER A 231 23.55 -3.02 3.29
CA SER A 231 23.11 -3.53 1.97
C SER A 231 23.90 -2.91 0.81
N LEU A 232 24.22 -1.62 0.89
CA LEU A 232 24.97 -0.93 -0.16
C LEU A 232 26.49 -0.99 0.02
N ASN A 233 26.98 -1.60 1.09
CA ASN A 233 28.40 -1.60 1.48
C ASN A 233 29.02 -0.19 1.41
N LYS A 234 28.29 0.82 1.87
CA LYS A 234 28.65 2.24 1.74
C LYS A 234 28.33 2.99 3.03
N LYS A 235 29.29 3.74 3.56
CA LYS A 235 29.03 4.66 4.67
C LYS A 235 28.16 5.84 4.19
N ILE A 236 27.07 6.10 4.91
CA ILE A 236 26.17 7.20 4.64
C ILE A 236 26.48 8.34 5.62
N PRO A 237 26.70 9.56 5.15
CA PRO A 237 26.93 10.70 6.04
C PRO A 237 25.74 10.87 6.99
N SER A 238 26.00 10.75 8.29
CA SER A 238 24.95 10.87 9.32
C SER A 238 24.84 12.30 9.85
N VAL A 239 24.82 13.29 8.95
CA VAL A 239 24.64 14.69 9.35
C VAL A 239 23.23 14.85 9.93
N ARG A 240 23.18 15.32 11.18
CA ARG A 240 21.91 15.54 11.90
C ARG A 240 21.66 17.03 12.08
N ILE A 241 20.46 17.44 11.73
CA ILE A 241 20.02 18.82 11.97
C ILE A 241 18.91 18.84 13.03
N PRO A 242 18.90 19.82 13.92
CA PRO A 242 17.82 19.99 14.90
C PRO A 242 16.46 20.10 14.21
N ILE A 243 15.42 19.57 14.85
CA ILE A 243 14.06 19.55 14.29
C ILE A 243 13.57 20.97 13.95
N TRP A 244 13.86 21.96 14.82
CA TRP A 244 13.44 23.35 14.59
C TRP A 244 14.08 23.93 13.32
N LEU A 245 15.34 23.59 13.03
CA LEU A 245 16.03 24.04 11.82
C LEU A 245 15.45 23.35 10.57
N GLY A 246 15.05 22.08 10.69
CA GLY A 246 14.32 21.37 9.64
C GLY A 246 12.99 22.04 9.31
N TYR A 247 12.24 22.49 10.32
CA TYR A 247 11.00 23.23 10.12
C TYR A 247 11.23 24.61 9.50
N LEU A 248 12.25 25.33 9.97
CA LEU A 248 12.61 26.65 9.41
C LEU A 248 12.97 26.52 7.92
N GLY A 249 13.78 25.53 7.57
CA GLY A 249 14.10 25.22 6.17
C GLY A 249 12.87 24.85 5.36
N GLY A 250 12.02 23.96 5.89
CA GLY A 250 10.76 23.58 5.25
C GLY A 250 9.84 24.76 4.97
N PHE A 251 9.69 25.67 5.94
CA PHE A 251 8.92 26.91 5.78
C PHE A 251 9.53 27.85 4.71
N GLY A 252 10.86 27.98 4.68
CA GLY A 252 11.55 28.76 3.64
C GLY A 252 11.25 28.20 2.23
N PHE A 253 11.22 26.87 2.07
CA PHE A 253 10.82 26.24 0.81
C PHE A 253 9.34 26.46 0.49
N ASP A 254 8.44 26.47 1.48
CA ASP A 254 7.02 26.76 1.27
C ASP A 254 6.83 28.19 0.73
N VAL A 255 7.55 29.19 1.29
CA VAL A 255 7.55 30.56 0.78
C VAL A 255 8.09 30.62 -0.64
N LEU A 256 9.21 29.94 -0.92
CA LEU A 256 9.79 29.89 -2.27
C LEU A 256 8.84 29.24 -3.27
N ALA A 257 8.16 28.15 -2.89
CA ALA A 257 7.15 27.49 -3.72
C ALA A 257 5.97 28.42 -4.02
N PHE A 258 5.52 29.20 -3.02
CA PHE A 258 4.46 30.19 -3.19
C PHE A 258 4.84 31.27 -4.18
N VAL A 259 6.06 31.85 -4.05
CA VAL A 259 6.56 32.93 -4.92
C VAL A 259 6.80 32.40 -6.35
N THR A 260 7.44 31.25 -6.48
CA THR A 260 7.82 30.70 -7.81
C THR A 260 6.70 29.93 -8.48
N LYS A 261 5.59 29.63 -7.78
CA LYS A 261 4.49 28.75 -8.21
C LYS A 261 4.95 27.36 -8.66
N LYS A 262 6.13 26.91 -8.19
CA LYS A 262 6.70 25.60 -8.48
C LYS A 262 6.48 24.65 -7.33
N LYS A 263 6.17 23.38 -7.64
CA LYS A 263 6.16 22.30 -6.65
C LYS A 263 7.62 21.97 -6.28
N LEU A 264 8.01 22.18 -5.01
CA LEU A 264 9.35 21.88 -4.52
C LEU A 264 9.38 20.52 -3.78
N ALA A 265 10.54 19.89 -3.79
CA ALA A 265 10.74 18.58 -3.17
C ALA A 265 10.72 18.61 -1.63
N ILE A 266 10.94 19.79 -1.01
CA ILE A 266 10.96 19.99 0.43
C ILE A 266 9.81 20.95 0.81
N SER A 267 9.15 20.69 1.95
CA SER A 267 8.11 21.55 2.52
C SER A 267 8.01 21.30 4.03
N SER A 268 7.43 22.23 4.77
CA SER A 268 7.21 22.06 6.22
C SER A 268 6.34 20.84 6.54
N VAL A 269 5.33 20.56 5.70
CA VAL A 269 4.47 19.37 5.82
C VAL A 269 5.26 18.09 5.62
N ARG A 270 6.18 18.05 4.65
CA ARG A 270 7.05 16.87 4.44
C ARG A 270 8.02 16.68 5.60
N VAL A 271 8.59 17.74 6.15
CA VAL A 271 9.40 17.68 7.38
C VAL A 271 8.58 17.10 8.53
N LYS A 272 7.35 17.60 8.75
CA LYS A 272 6.43 17.09 9.77
C LYS A 272 6.15 15.60 9.60
N LYS A 273 5.79 15.18 8.39
CA LYS A 273 5.56 13.76 8.07
C LYS A 273 6.82 12.92 8.30
N PHE A 274 8.00 13.45 7.96
CA PHE A 274 9.27 12.74 8.11
C PHE A 274 9.62 12.46 9.57
N VAL A 275 9.55 13.46 10.45
CA VAL A 275 9.90 13.30 11.87
C VAL A 275 8.85 12.59 12.72
N ALA A 276 7.61 12.48 12.22
CA ALA A 276 6.54 11.80 12.94
C ALA A 276 6.81 10.30 13.04
N THR A 277 6.45 9.70 14.19
CA THR A 277 6.31 8.25 14.30
C THR A 277 4.95 7.84 13.73
N THR A 278 4.96 6.84 12.86
CA THR A 278 3.76 6.23 12.30
C THR A 278 3.85 4.72 12.50
N GLN A 279 3.20 4.24 13.55
CA GLN A 279 3.18 2.82 13.94
C GLN A 279 1.75 2.33 13.98
N PHE A 280 1.56 1.05 13.63
CA PHE A 280 0.28 0.37 13.66
C PHE A 280 0.45 -0.98 14.33
N ASP A 281 -0.60 -1.45 14.99
CA ASP A 281 -0.63 -2.76 15.61
C ASP A 281 -0.81 -3.85 14.53
N ALA A 282 -0.03 -4.92 14.64
CA ALA A 282 -0.07 -6.08 13.75
C ALA A 282 -0.34 -7.39 14.51
N THR A 283 -0.79 -7.31 15.76
CA THR A 283 -1.00 -8.48 16.63
C THR A 283 -1.92 -9.50 15.99
N LYS A 284 -2.97 -9.02 15.31
CA LYS A 284 -3.96 -9.90 14.66
C LYS A 284 -3.36 -10.72 13.51
N VAL A 285 -2.49 -10.14 12.68
CA VAL A 285 -1.76 -10.88 11.64
C VAL A 285 -0.84 -11.92 12.27
N HIS A 286 -0.06 -11.55 13.28
CA HIS A 286 0.85 -12.48 13.95
C HIS A 286 0.13 -13.63 14.66
N SER A 287 -1.08 -13.41 15.19
CA SER A 287 -1.90 -14.44 15.82
C SER A 287 -2.73 -15.29 14.85
N SER A 288 -2.76 -14.94 13.55
CA SER A 288 -3.53 -15.67 12.53
C SER A 288 -2.89 -16.97 12.03
N GLY A 289 -1.73 -17.33 12.56
CA GLY A 289 -0.94 -18.48 12.07
C GLY A 289 -0.07 -18.16 10.85
N PHE A 290 -0.20 -16.97 10.26
CA PHE A 290 0.66 -16.54 9.17
C PHE A 290 2.09 -16.27 9.63
N LYS A 291 3.04 -16.75 8.82
CA LYS A 291 4.48 -16.43 8.99
C LYS A 291 4.98 -15.74 7.74
N ALA A 292 5.42 -14.50 7.89
CA ALA A 292 6.01 -13.75 6.78
C ALA A 292 7.28 -14.48 6.27
N PRO A 293 7.41 -14.70 4.94
CA PRO A 293 8.57 -15.38 4.37
C PRO A 293 9.87 -14.57 4.49
N PHE A 294 9.78 -13.25 4.67
CA PHE A 294 10.93 -12.36 4.78
C PHE A 294 10.82 -11.48 6.02
N THR A 295 11.94 -11.19 6.65
CA THR A 295 12.03 -10.09 7.61
C THR A 295 11.95 -8.74 6.89
N LEU A 296 11.63 -7.67 7.63
CA LEU A 296 11.65 -6.31 7.06
C LEU A 296 13.03 -5.94 6.52
N GLU A 297 14.10 -6.36 7.20
CA GLU A 297 15.48 -6.10 6.77
C GLU A 297 15.82 -6.84 5.48
N GLU A 298 15.43 -8.10 5.32
CA GLU A 298 15.59 -8.85 4.06
C GLU A 298 14.80 -8.22 2.91
N GLY A 299 13.57 -7.76 3.14
CA GLY A 299 12.78 -7.03 2.14
C GLY A 299 13.46 -5.73 1.69
N LEU A 300 14.03 -4.99 2.65
CA LEU A 300 14.82 -3.79 2.35
C LEU A 300 16.09 -4.12 1.57
N ASP A 301 16.82 -5.14 1.97
CA ASP A 301 18.06 -5.57 1.31
C ASP A 301 17.79 -5.96 -0.15
N ARG A 302 16.77 -6.79 -0.40
CA ARG A 302 16.32 -7.18 -1.75
C ARG A 302 15.99 -5.95 -2.60
N THR A 303 15.22 -5.02 -2.04
CA THR A 303 14.83 -3.78 -2.73
C THR A 303 16.06 -2.92 -3.04
N LEU A 304 16.98 -2.74 -2.08
CA LEU A 304 18.18 -1.93 -2.25
C LEU A 304 19.12 -2.53 -3.30
N ASN A 305 19.34 -3.85 -3.25
CA ASN A 305 20.17 -4.55 -4.22
C ASN A 305 19.60 -4.44 -5.62
N TYR A 306 18.28 -4.68 -5.78
CA TYR A 306 17.62 -4.55 -7.07
C TYR A 306 17.69 -3.12 -7.63
N GLU A 307 17.45 -2.09 -6.77
CA GLU A 307 17.26 -0.71 -7.21
C GLU A 307 18.58 0.07 -7.39
N PHE A 308 19.62 -0.25 -6.64
CA PHE A 308 20.81 0.59 -6.53
C PHE A 308 22.14 -0.14 -6.74
N VAL A 309 22.15 -1.48 -6.82
CA VAL A 309 23.38 -2.29 -6.98
C VAL A 309 23.38 -3.03 -8.31
N GLN A 310 22.26 -3.68 -8.68
CA GLN A 310 22.17 -4.43 -9.92
C GLN A 310 22.11 -3.48 -11.14
N GLU A 311 22.82 -3.86 -12.21
CA GLU A 311 22.61 -3.25 -13.51
C GLU A 311 21.22 -3.63 -14.04
N ARG A 312 20.47 -2.63 -14.51
CA ARG A 312 19.11 -2.81 -15.02
C ARG A 312 19.05 -2.33 -16.48
N SER A 313 18.18 -2.96 -17.25
CA SER A 313 17.81 -2.43 -18.54
C SER A 313 16.82 -1.27 -18.40
N ASP A 314 16.84 -0.34 -19.35
CA ASP A 314 15.87 0.76 -19.41
C ASP A 314 14.43 0.25 -19.67
N ASP A 315 14.30 -0.99 -20.14
CA ASP A 315 13.02 -1.65 -20.45
C ASP A 315 12.38 -2.35 -19.24
N ASP A 316 13.05 -2.35 -18.08
CA ASP A 316 12.48 -2.94 -16.86
C ASP A 316 11.19 -2.22 -16.45
N GLU A 317 10.09 -2.98 -16.36
CA GLU A 317 8.81 -2.46 -15.91
C GLU A 317 8.95 -1.86 -14.49
N VAL A 318 8.44 -0.65 -14.29
CA VAL A 318 8.42 0.04 -12.98
C VAL A 318 7.02 0.57 -12.69
N PHE A 319 6.66 0.57 -11.40
CA PHE A 319 5.34 0.99 -10.92
C PHE A 319 5.47 2.33 -10.16
N TYR A 320 4.85 3.36 -10.70
CA TYR A 320 4.76 4.67 -10.04
C TYR A 320 3.53 4.67 -9.12
N THR A 321 3.76 4.57 -7.83
CA THR A 321 2.69 4.52 -6.82
C THR A 321 2.46 5.85 -6.12
N GLU A 322 3.06 6.93 -6.65
CA GLU A 322 2.88 8.33 -6.22
C GLU A 322 3.05 9.31 -7.36
#